data_192ab079044037e36ddb534c3be4f138
#
_entry.id   192ab079044037e36ddb534c3be4f138
#
_cell.length_a   1.000
_cell.length_b   1.000
_cell.length_c   1.000
_cell.angle_alpha   90.00
_cell.angle_beta   90.00
_cell.angle_gamma   90.00
#
_symmetry.space_group_name_H-M   'P 1'
#
loop_
_entity.id
_entity.type
_entity.pdbx_description
1 polymer ?
#
loop_
_entity_poly.entity_id
_entity_poly.type
_entity_poly.pdbx_seq_one_letter_code
_entity_poly.pdbx_strand_id
1 'polypeptide(L)'
;MNERMEVLFGACIGIDGGKIVSISKEPPKDMPATIIDGTGMVVMPGLVNCSTQLATTALRSFCDDLTGAEALDAQLRKEAKMDSRAAKASALLGIAECLRFGITSVSDLYYYPAATAEAVAESGIKANLA
;
A
#
# COMPACT_ATOMS: atom_id res chain seq x y z
N MET A 1 14.25 0.10 -12.74
CA MET A 1 13.84 -0.78 -13.86
C MET A 1 12.79 -0.04 -14.65
N ASN A 2 12.95 0.11 -15.96
CA ASN A 2 12.02 0.81 -16.85
C ASN A 2 11.13 -0.19 -17.62
N GLU A 3 10.33 0.29 -18.57
CA GLU A 3 9.45 -0.53 -19.42
C GLU A 3 10.21 -1.60 -20.22
N ARG A 4 11.51 -1.43 -20.44
CA ARG A 4 12.38 -2.40 -21.12
C ARG A 4 13.07 -3.36 -20.15
N MET A 5 12.69 -3.34 -18.87
CA MET A 5 13.31 -4.14 -17.82
C MET A 5 14.80 -3.85 -17.59
N GLU A 6 15.25 -2.63 -17.97
CA GLU A 6 16.63 -2.21 -17.77
C GLU A 6 16.90 -1.87 -16.31
N VAL A 7 18.05 -2.30 -15.81
CA VAL A 7 18.56 -1.98 -14.48
C VAL A 7 19.68 -0.95 -14.63
N LEU A 8 19.55 0.19 -13.97
CA LEU A 8 20.55 1.24 -13.97
C LEU A 8 21.36 1.16 -12.67
N PHE A 9 22.67 0.97 -12.79
CA PHE A 9 23.58 0.94 -11.64
C PHE A 9 24.16 2.33 -11.36
N GLY A 10 24.29 2.68 -10.06
CA GLY A 10 24.90 3.92 -9.61
C GLY A 10 24.15 5.16 -10.13
N ALA A 11 22.82 5.06 -10.23
CA ALA A 11 22.00 6.16 -10.70
C ALA A 11 21.56 7.07 -9.54
N CYS A 12 21.51 8.38 -9.83
CA CYS A 12 20.88 9.39 -8.99
C CYS A 12 19.45 9.62 -9.48
N ILE A 13 18.49 9.68 -8.58
CA ILE A 13 17.08 9.93 -8.88
C ILE A 13 16.72 11.28 -8.26
N GLY A 14 16.34 12.22 -9.09
CA GLY A 14 15.80 13.52 -8.66
C GLY A 14 14.29 13.44 -8.51
N ILE A 15 13.79 13.88 -7.37
CA ILE A 15 12.35 13.92 -7.07
C ILE A 15 11.98 15.34 -6.68
N ASP A 16 10.98 15.90 -7.34
CA ASP A 16 10.41 17.20 -7.03
C ASP A 16 8.88 17.14 -7.13
N GLY A 17 8.20 17.77 -6.17
CA GLY A 17 6.73 17.77 -6.12
C GLY A 17 6.09 16.36 -6.16
N GLY A 18 6.77 15.34 -5.59
CA GLY A 18 6.29 13.97 -5.60
C GLY A 18 6.43 13.24 -6.96
N LYS A 19 7.21 13.81 -7.89
CA LYS A 19 7.46 13.22 -9.22
C LYS A 19 8.95 13.00 -9.45
N ILE A 20 9.29 11.95 -10.18
CA ILE A 20 10.64 11.73 -10.68
C ILE A 20 10.88 12.73 -11.82
N VAL A 21 11.81 13.67 -11.61
CA VAL A 21 12.15 14.70 -12.59
C VAL A 21 13.45 14.39 -13.34
N SER A 22 14.30 13.55 -12.77
CA SER A 22 15.53 13.12 -13.45
C SER A 22 15.98 11.73 -12.98
N ILE A 23 16.64 11.01 -13.88
CA ILE A 23 17.43 9.81 -13.57
C ILE A 23 18.75 9.97 -14.32
N SER A 24 19.87 10.10 -13.59
CA SER A 24 21.18 10.37 -14.15
C SER A 24 22.27 9.68 -13.34
N LYS A 25 23.51 9.68 -13.85
CA LYS A 25 24.68 9.18 -13.10
C LYS A 25 25.25 10.20 -12.12
N GLU A 26 24.95 11.47 -12.35
CA GLU A 26 25.44 12.55 -11.50
C GLU A 26 24.26 13.32 -10.92
N PRO A 27 24.34 13.78 -9.67
CA PRO A 27 23.29 14.62 -9.09
C PRO A 27 23.22 15.96 -9.85
N PRO A 28 22.02 16.56 -9.94
CA PRO A 28 21.87 17.91 -10.51
C PRO A 28 22.70 18.94 -9.73
N LYS A 29 23.40 19.83 -10.46
CA LYS A 29 24.39 20.76 -9.86
C LYS A 29 23.79 21.87 -8.99
N ASP A 30 22.51 22.20 -9.14
CA ASP A 30 21.94 23.45 -8.60
C ASP A 30 20.66 23.25 -7.75
N MET A 31 20.39 22.05 -7.26
CA MET A 31 19.18 21.84 -6.45
C MET A 31 19.50 21.84 -4.96
N PRO A 32 18.90 22.76 -4.15
CA PRO A 32 18.87 22.59 -2.71
C PRO A 32 17.98 21.39 -2.39
N ALA A 33 18.58 20.26 -2.11
CA ALA A 33 17.85 19.01 -1.96
C ALA A 33 18.24 18.31 -0.67
N THR A 34 17.29 17.61 -0.06
CA THR A 34 17.60 16.56 0.89
C THR A 34 18.19 15.38 0.13
N ILE A 35 19.41 15.00 0.47
CA ILE A 35 20.10 13.87 -0.15
C ILE A 35 19.87 12.63 0.72
N ILE A 36 19.39 11.57 0.09
CA ILE A 36 19.27 10.24 0.71
C ILE A 36 20.37 9.37 0.09
N ASP A 37 21.29 8.89 0.90
CA ASP A 37 22.31 7.94 0.43
C ASP A 37 21.66 6.58 0.17
N GLY A 38 21.60 6.20 -1.10
CA GLY A 38 21.06 4.95 -1.59
C GLY A 38 22.14 3.88 -1.87
N THR A 39 23.36 4.07 -1.38
CA THR A 39 24.45 3.10 -1.59
C THR A 39 24.06 1.71 -1.10
N GLY A 40 24.15 0.71 -1.97
CA GLY A 40 23.75 -0.67 -1.66
C GLY A 40 22.23 -0.92 -1.64
N MET A 41 21.42 0.08 -1.98
CA MET A 41 19.98 -0.04 -2.05
C MET A 41 19.47 -0.24 -3.49
N VAL A 42 18.27 -0.75 -3.61
CA VAL A 42 17.56 -0.88 -4.89
C VAL A 42 16.33 0.01 -4.86
N VAL A 43 16.20 0.87 -5.87
CA VAL A 43 14.97 1.64 -6.09
C VAL A 43 14.18 0.97 -7.19
N MET A 44 12.92 0.70 -6.91
CA MET A 44 11.99 0.06 -7.84
C MET A 44 10.60 0.70 -7.73
N PRO A 45 9.73 0.56 -8.73
CA PRO A 45 8.32 0.92 -8.60
C PRO A 45 7.71 0.25 -7.37
N GLY A 46 6.78 0.94 -6.70
CA GLY A 46 6.04 0.35 -5.58
C GLY A 46 5.29 -0.90 -6.02
N LEU A 47 5.17 -1.85 -5.11
CA LEU A 47 4.43 -3.08 -5.35
C LEU A 47 2.93 -2.80 -5.47
N VAL A 48 2.25 -3.63 -6.26
CA VAL A 48 0.79 -3.58 -6.44
C VAL A 48 0.19 -4.85 -5.84
N ASN A 49 -0.73 -4.69 -4.90
CA ASN A 49 -1.53 -5.81 -4.40
C ASN A 49 -2.89 -5.83 -5.11
N CYS A 50 -3.08 -6.81 -5.96
CA CYS A 50 -4.27 -6.93 -6.82
C CYS A 50 -5.48 -7.58 -6.14
N SER A 51 -5.38 -7.97 -4.86
CA SER A 51 -6.48 -8.58 -4.12
C SER A 51 -6.35 -8.25 -2.64
N THR A 52 -7.17 -7.31 -2.17
CA THR A 52 -7.20 -6.91 -0.76
C THR A 52 -8.64 -6.87 -0.24
N GLN A 53 -8.74 -6.97 1.08
CA GLN A 53 -9.95 -6.78 1.87
C GLN A 53 -9.56 -5.91 3.08
N LEU A 54 -9.22 -4.66 2.83
CA LEU A 54 -8.63 -3.76 3.83
C LEU A 54 -9.50 -3.60 5.08
N ALA A 55 -10.83 -3.57 4.90
CA ALA A 55 -11.76 -3.42 6.00
C ALA A 55 -11.75 -4.59 6.99
N THR A 56 -11.19 -5.76 6.63
CA THR A 56 -11.11 -6.92 7.52
C THR A 56 -9.79 -7.06 8.27
N THR A 57 -8.84 -6.17 8.06
CA THR A 57 -7.50 -6.26 8.67
C THR A 57 -7.54 -6.41 10.19
N ALA A 58 -8.51 -5.76 10.87
CA ALA A 58 -8.69 -5.88 12.32
C ALA A 58 -9.21 -7.26 12.77
N LEU A 59 -9.67 -8.11 11.85
CA LEU A 59 -10.13 -9.46 12.14
C LEU A 59 -9.02 -10.51 12.02
N ARG A 60 -7.80 -10.08 11.78
CA ARG A 60 -6.64 -10.97 11.70
C ARG A 60 -6.56 -11.86 12.94
N SER A 61 -6.26 -13.11 12.71
CA SER A 61 -6.13 -14.15 13.74
C SER A 61 -7.42 -14.46 14.52
N PHE A 62 -8.56 -13.90 14.13
CA PHE A 62 -9.82 -14.14 14.85
C PHE A 62 -10.31 -15.59 14.72
N CYS A 63 -9.94 -16.27 13.65
CA CYS A 63 -10.41 -17.62 13.34
C CYS A 63 -9.28 -18.64 13.18
N ASP A 64 -8.07 -18.36 13.70
CA ASP A 64 -6.88 -19.20 13.49
C ASP A 64 -7.04 -20.62 14.09
N ASP A 65 -7.87 -20.77 15.12
CA ASP A 65 -8.16 -22.07 15.75
C ASP A 65 -9.31 -22.83 15.07
N LEU A 66 -9.92 -22.24 14.03
CA LEU A 66 -11.06 -22.81 13.32
C LEU A 66 -10.67 -23.23 11.90
N THR A 67 -11.40 -24.16 11.30
CA THR A 67 -11.12 -24.62 9.94
C THR A 67 -12.37 -24.64 9.07
N GLY A 68 -12.17 -24.53 7.76
CA GLY A 68 -13.22 -24.73 6.75
C GLY A 68 -14.45 -23.83 6.95
N ALA A 69 -15.62 -24.45 6.93
CA ALA A 69 -16.91 -23.77 7.02
C ALA A 69 -17.13 -23.08 8.38
N GLU A 70 -16.57 -23.62 9.45
CA GLU A 70 -16.69 -23.04 10.79
C GLU A 70 -15.95 -21.72 10.90
N ALA A 71 -14.73 -21.63 10.36
CA ALA A 71 -13.95 -20.40 10.30
C ALA A 71 -14.68 -19.32 9.48
N LEU A 72 -15.20 -19.69 8.31
CA LEU A 72 -15.93 -18.77 7.45
C LEU A 72 -17.19 -18.22 8.14
N ASP A 73 -17.98 -19.08 8.77
CA ASP A 73 -19.21 -18.66 9.46
C ASP A 73 -18.90 -17.76 10.66
N ALA A 74 -17.85 -18.05 11.43
CA ALA A 74 -17.41 -17.22 12.55
C ALA A 74 -16.94 -15.84 12.06
N GLN A 75 -16.18 -15.79 10.95
CA GLN A 75 -15.74 -14.55 10.32
C GLN A 75 -16.93 -13.72 9.84
N LEU A 76 -17.85 -14.29 9.07
CA LEU A 76 -19.03 -13.60 8.55
C LEU A 76 -19.91 -13.03 9.68
N ARG A 77 -20.10 -13.77 10.77
CA ARG A 77 -20.81 -13.27 11.96
C ARG A 77 -20.11 -12.09 12.63
N LYS A 78 -18.79 -12.03 12.57
CA LYS A 78 -18.03 -10.91 13.13
C LYS A 78 -18.10 -9.69 12.21
N GLU A 79 -17.95 -9.91 10.91
CA GLU A 79 -18.06 -8.88 9.89
C GLU A 79 -19.44 -8.21 9.89
N ALA A 80 -20.50 -8.98 10.09
CA ALA A 80 -21.87 -8.46 10.20
C ALA A 80 -22.09 -7.47 11.36
N LYS A 81 -21.17 -7.44 12.34
CA LYS A 81 -21.20 -6.50 13.48
C LYS A 81 -20.27 -5.29 13.28
N MET A 82 -19.54 -5.25 12.18
CA MET A 82 -18.67 -4.13 11.85
C MET A 82 -19.52 -2.94 11.42
N ASP A 83 -19.12 -1.75 11.81
CA ASP A 83 -19.68 -0.50 11.31
C ASP A 83 -18.67 0.22 10.39
N SER A 84 -19.11 1.31 9.76
CA SER A 84 -18.28 2.11 8.87
C SER A 84 -17.03 2.68 9.56
N ARG A 85 -17.12 3.02 10.85
CA ARG A 85 -15.99 3.54 11.62
C ARG A 85 -14.94 2.46 11.87
N ALA A 86 -15.38 1.26 12.24
CA ALA A 86 -14.49 0.11 12.42
C ALA A 86 -13.84 -0.29 11.09
N ALA A 87 -14.61 -0.28 9.99
CA ALA A 87 -14.11 -0.57 8.65
C ALA A 87 -13.02 0.43 8.22
N LYS A 88 -13.21 1.74 8.45
CA LYS A 88 -12.21 2.77 8.16
C LYS A 88 -10.93 2.57 8.97
N ALA A 89 -11.06 2.37 10.28
CA ALA A 89 -9.90 2.15 11.15
C ALA A 89 -9.11 0.88 10.76
N SER A 90 -9.83 -0.18 10.42
CA SER A 90 -9.27 -1.43 9.93
C SER A 90 -8.53 -1.24 8.59
N ALA A 91 -9.13 -0.50 7.67
CA ALA A 91 -8.52 -0.18 6.38
C ALA A 91 -7.25 0.66 6.54
N LEU A 92 -7.24 1.67 7.42
CA LEU A 92 -6.04 2.46 7.72
C LEU A 92 -4.90 1.58 8.25
N LEU A 93 -5.19 0.61 9.12
CA LEU A 93 -4.20 -0.34 9.61
C LEU A 93 -3.62 -1.18 8.46
N GLY A 94 -4.47 -1.75 7.62
CA GLY A 94 -4.04 -2.55 6.45
C GLY A 94 -3.22 -1.72 5.45
N ILE A 95 -3.61 -0.47 5.22
CA ILE A 95 -2.88 0.45 4.35
C ILE A 95 -1.50 0.79 4.95
N ALA A 96 -1.42 1.04 6.26
CA ALA A 96 -0.15 1.33 6.91
C ALA A 96 0.83 0.15 6.75
N GLU A 97 0.35 -1.08 6.86
CA GLU A 97 1.16 -2.27 6.58
C GLU A 97 1.56 -2.36 5.11
N CYS A 98 0.63 -2.14 4.19
CA CYS A 98 0.93 -2.11 2.76
C CYS A 98 2.09 -1.15 2.46
N LEU A 99 1.99 0.10 2.92
CA LEU A 99 3.00 1.13 2.70
C LEU A 99 4.34 0.77 3.37
N ARG A 100 4.30 0.23 4.59
CA ARG A 100 5.49 -0.23 5.29
C ARG A 100 6.28 -1.29 4.53
N PHE A 101 5.61 -2.15 3.79
CA PHE A 101 6.22 -3.22 3.00
C PHE A 101 6.36 -2.90 1.52
N GLY A 102 6.22 -1.61 1.14
CA GLY A 102 6.47 -1.13 -0.22
C GLY A 102 5.32 -1.36 -1.20
N ILE A 103 4.13 -1.73 -0.72
CA ILE A 103 2.92 -1.79 -1.53
C ILE A 103 2.32 -0.39 -1.59
N THR A 104 2.31 0.21 -2.78
CA THR A 104 1.86 1.60 -3.00
C THR A 104 0.53 1.69 -3.73
N SER A 105 0.01 0.56 -4.21
CA SER A 105 -1.27 0.48 -4.90
C SER A 105 -1.99 -0.81 -4.53
N VAL A 106 -3.29 -0.73 -4.33
CA VAL A 106 -4.14 -1.87 -3.96
C VAL A 106 -5.37 -1.96 -4.86
N SER A 107 -5.88 -3.17 -5.06
CA SER A 107 -7.21 -3.41 -5.59
C SER A 107 -8.03 -4.06 -4.49
N ASP A 108 -9.04 -3.35 -3.99
CA ASP A 108 -9.85 -3.75 -2.84
C ASP A 108 -11.29 -4.00 -3.27
N LEU A 109 -11.79 -5.15 -2.86
CA LEU A 109 -13.17 -5.55 -3.11
C LEU A 109 -13.78 -6.03 -1.80
N TYR A 110 -14.55 -5.16 -1.14
CA TYR A 110 -15.18 -5.54 0.11
C TYR A 110 -16.33 -4.61 0.52
N TYR A 111 -16.99 -4.95 1.64
CA TYR A 111 -18.02 -4.11 2.25
C TYR A 111 -17.43 -2.77 2.72
N TYR A 112 -18.27 -1.75 2.81
CA TYR A 112 -17.92 -0.39 3.24
C TYR A 112 -16.95 0.35 2.28
N PRO A 113 -17.19 0.36 0.96
CA PRO A 113 -16.26 0.99 0.02
C PRO A 113 -16.08 2.49 0.28
N ALA A 114 -17.09 3.18 0.78
CA ALA A 114 -16.98 4.59 1.16
C ALA A 114 -15.99 4.81 2.32
N ALA A 115 -16.04 3.96 3.35
CA ALA A 115 -15.12 4.04 4.48
C ALA A 115 -13.68 3.71 4.07
N THR A 116 -13.50 2.73 3.18
CA THR A 116 -12.20 2.41 2.59
C THR A 116 -11.70 3.56 1.72
N ALA A 117 -12.56 4.22 0.94
CA ALA A 117 -12.18 5.39 0.14
C ALA A 117 -11.69 6.56 1.00
N GLU A 118 -12.32 6.82 2.15
CA GLU A 118 -11.83 7.81 3.10
C GLU A 118 -10.44 7.46 3.64
N ALA A 119 -10.20 6.19 3.99
CA ALA A 119 -8.89 5.72 4.45
C ALA A 119 -7.82 5.86 3.36
N VAL A 120 -8.16 5.56 2.11
CA VAL A 120 -7.28 5.75 0.95
C VAL A 120 -6.95 7.23 0.75
N ALA A 121 -7.94 8.13 0.82
CA ALA A 121 -7.72 9.56 0.67
C ALA A 121 -6.83 10.14 1.79
N GLU A 122 -7.00 9.66 3.02
CA GLU A 122 -6.20 10.08 4.18
C GLU A 122 -4.75 9.60 4.11
N SER A 123 -4.54 8.37 3.66
CA SER A 123 -3.21 7.74 3.60
C SER A 123 -2.38 8.10 2.37
N GLY A 124 -3.04 8.48 1.28
CA GLY A 124 -2.40 8.74 -0.01
C GLY A 124 -1.99 7.50 -0.80
N ILE A 125 -2.34 6.28 -0.36
CA ILE A 125 -2.14 5.07 -1.17
C ILE A 125 -3.01 5.14 -2.42
N LYS A 126 -2.56 4.53 -3.52
CA LYS A 126 -3.40 4.37 -4.71
C LYS A 126 -4.32 3.16 -4.55
N ALA A 127 -5.57 3.30 -4.94
CA ALA A 127 -6.51 2.19 -4.86
C ALA A 127 -7.47 2.15 -6.05
N ASN A 128 -7.82 0.92 -6.41
CA ASN A 128 -9.01 0.59 -7.18
C ASN A 128 -10.00 -0.06 -6.21
N LEU A 129 -11.16 0.55 -6.01
CA LEU A 129 -12.17 0.10 -5.05
C LEU A 129 -13.41 -0.39 -5.78
N ALA A 130 -13.95 -1.53 -5.37
CA ALA A 130 -15.17 -2.11 -5.92
C ALA A 130 -16.07 -2.72 -4.82
#